data_8886beb0cbff7a3b27749f0c73954285
#
_entry.id   8886beb0cbff7a3b27749f0c73954285
#
_cell.length_a   1.000
_cell.length_b   1.000
_cell.length_c   1.000
_cell.angle_alpha   90.00
_cell.angle_beta   90.00
_cell.angle_gamma   90.00
#
_symmetry.space_group_name_H-M   'P 1'
#
loop_
_entity.id
_entity.type
_entity.pdbx_description
1 polymer ?
#
loop_
_entity_poly.entity_id
_entity_poly.type
_entity_poly.pdbx_seq_one_letter_code
_entity_poly.pdbx_strand_id
1 'polypeptide(L)'
;MEFENLRALLDKVLALSYQQKASDVYIKADLPPFLRITGTMYPVQCEALTPQMTEYLALAIMPGHLREKFEGGHPEANFVYPLKHIGRFRVNAYRQKDSVAMVFRRVEEDILDIETLGLHPVLNDLVMERRGLILVTGPTGSGKSTTLASMIKYRKEHSSGHIVTIEDPVEYVHTDTNKCLVSQREVGTDTMCFRDALESALRQAPDVLLVGEMRDLSSVESAVYFAETGHLVLSTLHANNAVQTIERVLQFFPDEMHNPVLYQLSMNVKAVIAQRLIPAIGGGRVPALEIMINNARIQECLRENALTTIKRELDSFHPDGMQSFDYHLLQLFKAGKITADDALRNSDNANDLKLKMRHAVQEMNEASDIIKNDW
;
A
#
# COMPACT_ATOMS: atom_id res chain seq x y z
N MET A 1 40.41 0.00 -10.36
CA MET A 1 39.55 -1.21 -10.23
C MET A 1 39.14 -1.61 -11.63
N GLU A 2 39.35 -2.86 -12.05
CA GLU A 2 38.94 -3.33 -13.37
C GLU A 2 37.40 -3.37 -13.46
N PHE A 3 36.83 -3.03 -14.59
CA PHE A 3 35.37 -2.92 -14.79
C PHE A 3 34.62 -4.22 -14.47
N GLU A 4 35.22 -5.38 -14.65
CA GLU A 4 34.62 -6.69 -14.29
C GLU A 4 34.37 -6.84 -12.79
N ASN A 5 35.15 -6.18 -11.94
CA ASN A 5 34.98 -6.20 -10.48
C ASN A 5 33.90 -5.26 -9.95
N LEU A 6 33.45 -4.28 -10.77
CA LEU A 6 32.46 -3.28 -10.32
C LEU A 6 31.09 -3.87 -10.06
N ARG A 7 30.62 -4.81 -10.92
CA ARG A 7 29.36 -5.49 -10.70
C ARG A 7 29.37 -6.33 -9.42
N ALA A 8 30.48 -7.05 -9.18
CA ALA A 8 30.65 -7.80 -7.94
C ALA A 8 30.71 -6.89 -6.69
N LEU A 9 31.27 -5.69 -6.82
CA LEU A 9 31.22 -4.68 -5.75
C LEU A 9 29.79 -4.22 -5.50
N LEU A 10 29.02 -3.89 -6.54
CA LEU A 10 27.60 -3.52 -6.43
C LEU A 10 26.81 -4.60 -5.71
N ASP A 11 26.93 -5.87 -6.16
CA ASP A 11 26.24 -6.99 -5.55
C ASP A 11 26.56 -7.16 -4.06
N LYS A 12 27.84 -6.94 -3.67
CA LYS A 12 28.27 -6.95 -2.25
C LYS A 12 27.66 -5.79 -1.47
N VAL A 13 27.59 -4.60 -2.04
CA VAL A 13 26.97 -3.42 -1.39
C VAL A 13 25.47 -3.66 -1.20
N LEU A 14 24.79 -4.21 -2.18
CA LEU A 14 23.38 -4.55 -2.08
C LEU A 14 23.12 -5.69 -1.06
N ALA A 15 24.00 -6.69 -1.00
CA ALA A 15 23.95 -7.72 0.03
C ALA A 15 24.18 -7.15 1.45
N LEU A 16 25.12 -6.23 1.59
CA LEU A 16 25.36 -5.51 2.85
C LEU A 16 24.12 -4.68 3.25
N SER A 17 23.51 -3.99 2.28
CA SER A 17 22.28 -3.21 2.54
C SER A 17 21.14 -4.08 3.09
N TYR A 18 21.00 -5.30 2.57
CA TYR A 18 20.03 -6.29 3.06
C TYR A 18 20.32 -6.68 4.51
N GLN A 19 21.57 -7.03 4.83
CA GLN A 19 22.00 -7.41 6.18
C GLN A 19 21.79 -6.27 7.21
N GLN A 20 22.07 -5.04 6.80
CA GLN A 20 21.95 -3.85 7.64
C GLN A 20 20.51 -3.28 7.69
N LYS A 21 19.54 -3.92 7.02
CA LYS A 21 18.17 -3.45 6.89
C LYS A 21 18.07 -2.00 6.37
N ALA A 22 18.97 -1.64 5.44
CA ALA A 22 18.94 -0.34 4.81
C ALA A 22 17.70 -0.21 3.91
N SER A 23 17.04 0.95 3.93
CA SER A 23 15.90 1.25 3.05
C SER A 23 16.34 1.55 1.62
N ASP A 24 17.46 2.26 1.47
CA ASP A 24 17.96 2.70 0.18
C ASP A 24 19.48 2.59 0.10
N VAL A 25 19.99 2.37 -1.12
CA VAL A 25 21.43 2.45 -1.46
C VAL A 25 21.62 3.54 -2.51
N TYR A 26 22.59 4.39 -2.30
CA TYR A 26 22.91 5.50 -3.20
C TYR A 26 24.28 5.29 -3.82
N ILE A 27 24.35 5.34 -5.16
CA ILE A 27 25.57 5.28 -5.96
C ILE A 27 25.71 6.61 -6.68
N LYS A 28 26.81 7.32 -6.40
CA LYS A 28 27.13 8.62 -7.03
C LYS A 28 28.59 8.69 -7.39
N ALA A 29 28.91 9.47 -8.43
CA ALA A 29 30.28 9.78 -8.79
C ALA A 29 31.00 10.56 -7.67
N ASP A 30 32.28 10.34 -7.55
CA ASP A 30 33.23 10.96 -6.63
C ASP A 30 32.92 10.67 -5.14
N LEU A 31 32.09 9.69 -4.86
CA LEU A 31 31.74 9.25 -3.51
C LEU A 31 31.74 7.71 -3.43
N PRO A 32 31.99 7.14 -2.23
CA PRO A 32 31.66 5.75 -1.98
C PRO A 32 30.14 5.55 -2.00
N PRO A 33 29.62 4.31 -2.19
CA PRO A 33 28.21 4.01 -1.98
C PRO A 33 27.74 4.41 -0.58
N PHE A 34 26.48 4.84 -0.47
CA PHE A 34 25.85 5.15 0.82
C PHE A 34 24.64 4.26 1.07
N LEU A 35 24.45 3.85 2.32
CA LEU A 35 23.26 3.17 2.82
C LEU A 35 22.41 4.13 3.64
N ARG A 36 21.10 4.09 3.47
CA ARG A 36 20.14 4.76 4.38
C ARG A 36 19.60 3.75 5.37
N ILE A 37 19.93 3.91 6.64
CA ILE A 37 19.48 3.02 7.72
C ILE A 37 18.70 3.87 8.72
N THR A 38 17.43 3.55 8.95
CA THR A 38 16.53 4.32 9.85
C THR A 38 16.55 5.84 9.60
N GLY A 39 16.61 6.24 8.32
CA GLY A 39 16.64 7.64 7.89
C GLY A 39 18.01 8.30 7.85
N THR A 40 19.06 7.71 8.46
CA THR A 40 20.43 8.24 8.50
C THR A 40 21.28 7.64 7.39
N MET A 41 22.19 8.47 6.83
CA MET A 41 23.09 8.10 5.74
C MET A 41 24.45 7.61 6.27
N TYR A 42 24.87 6.43 5.82
CA TYR A 42 26.17 5.83 6.18
C TYR A 42 26.98 5.49 4.94
N PRO A 43 28.24 5.96 4.82
CA PRO A 43 29.11 5.58 3.73
C PRO A 43 29.57 4.12 3.89
N VAL A 44 29.60 3.39 2.77
CA VAL A 44 30.25 2.07 2.73
C VAL A 44 31.77 2.26 2.70
N GLN A 45 32.50 1.44 3.46
CA GLN A 45 33.97 1.50 3.50
C GLN A 45 34.56 0.88 2.22
N CYS A 46 34.64 1.69 1.17
CA CYS A 46 35.31 1.37 -0.09
C CYS A 46 35.79 2.65 -0.78
N GLU A 47 36.54 2.52 -1.86
CA GLU A 47 36.98 3.65 -2.66
C GLU A 47 35.80 4.39 -3.30
N ALA A 48 35.97 5.72 -3.52
CA ALA A 48 35.04 6.54 -4.27
C ALA A 48 34.91 6.04 -5.72
N LEU A 49 33.71 6.05 -6.26
CA LEU A 49 33.44 5.64 -7.64
C LEU A 49 33.65 6.83 -8.59
N THR A 50 34.37 6.62 -9.68
CA THR A 50 34.53 7.67 -10.69
C THR A 50 33.25 7.82 -11.55
N PRO A 51 33.08 8.93 -12.30
CA PRO A 51 31.96 9.10 -13.24
C PRO A 51 31.85 7.95 -14.26
N GLN A 52 32.97 7.45 -14.76
CA GLN A 52 33.02 6.33 -15.70
C GLN A 52 32.54 5.02 -15.07
N MET A 53 32.90 4.79 -13.78
CA MET A 53 32.45 3.61 -13.03
C MET A 53 30.94 3.62 -12.79
N THR A 54 30.38 4.78 -12.42
CA THR A 54 28.93 4.88 -12.17
C THR A 54 28.13 4.72 -13.47
N GLU A 55 28.60 5.27 -14.59
CA GLU A 55 27.97 5.09 -15.90
C GLU A 55 28.04 3.61 -16.36
N TYR A 56 29.21 3.00 -16.25
CA TYR A 56 29.39 1.58 -16.57
C TYR A 56 28.43 0.69 -15.74
N LEU A 57 28.35 0.91 -14.42
CA LEU A 57 27.45 0.15 -13.54
C LEU A 57 26.00 0.29 -13.97
N ALA A 58 25.53 1.51 -14.24
CA ALA A 58 24.16 1.75 -14.68
C ALA A 58 23.84 0.99 -15.97
N LEU A 59 24.70 1.10 -16.98
CA LEU A 59 24.50 0.44 -18.28
C LEU A 59 24.63 -1.10 -18.19
N ALA A 60 25.50 -1.59 -17.29
CA ALA A 60 25.71 -3.05 -17.11
C ALA A 60 24.53 -3.77 -16.47
N ILE A 61 23.70 -3.07 -15.66
CA ILE A 61 22.55 -3.67 -14.98
C ILE A 61 21.21 -3.27 -15.60
N MET A 62 21.20 -2.30 -16.51
CA MET A 62 20.00 -1.78 -17.15
C MET A 62 19.48 -2.75 -18.22
N PRO A 63 18.16 -3.02 -18.30
CA PRO A 63 17.54 -3.77 -19.40
C PRO A 63 17.82 -3.13 -20.77
N GLY A 64 18.01 -3.96 -21.80
CA GLY A 64 18.47 -3.51 -23.13
C GLY A 64 17.63 -2.38 -23.73
N HIS A 65 16.29 -2.48 -23.66
CA HIS A 65 15.38 -1.46 -24.21
C HIS A 65 15.44 -0.11 -23.46
N LEU A 66 15.76 -0.10 -22.16
CA LEU A 66 15.98 1.13 -21.38
C LEU A 66 17.38 1.68 -21.61
N ARG A 67 18.37 0.78 -21.76
CA ARG A 67 19.75 1.13 -22.05
C ARG A 67 19.85 1.93 -23.36
N GLU A 68 19.22 1.45 -24.44
CA GLU A 68 19.19 2.14 -25.75
C GLU A 68 18.62 3.56 -25.63
N LYS A 69 17.51 3.73 -24.87
CA LYS A 69 16.90 5.04 -24.59
C LYS A 69 17.84 5.94 -23.79
N PHE A 70 18.47 5.40 -22.74
CA PHE A 70 19.35 6.14 -21.85
C PHE A 70 20.63 6.59 -22.56
N GLU A 71 21.24 5.72 -23.38
CA GLU A 71 22.38 6.04 -24.26
C GLU A 71 21.96 7.05 -25.36
N GLY A 72 20.69 6.97 -25.84
CA GLY A 72 20.10 7.93 -26.80
C GLY A 72 19.75 9.30 -26.20
N GLY A 73 20.11 9.57 -24.92
CA GLY A 73 19.98 10.88 -24.28
C GLY A 73 18.77 11.01 -23.37
N HIS A 74 17.98 9.97 -23.11
CA HIS A 74 16.94 10.02 -22.08
C HIS A 74 17.61 10.14 -20.68
N PRO A 75 17.24 11.13 -19.85
CA PRO A 75 18.00 11.44 -18.64
C PRO A 75 17.79 10.44 -17.50
N GLU A 76 16.77 9.62 -17.55
CA GLU A 76 16.33 8.74 -16.43
C GLU A 76 15.93 7.36 -16.91
N ALA A 77 16.13 6.35 -16.07
CA ALA A 77 15.64 5.00 -16.27
C ALA A 77 15.22 4.38 -14.94
N ASN A 78 14.02 3.79 -14.93
CA ASN A 78 13.48 3.04 -13.80
C ASN A 78 13.40 1.56 -14.19
N PHE A 79 13.92 0.68 -13.36
CA PHE A 79 13.90 -0.76 -13.59
C PHE A 79 14.09 -1.55 -12.29
N VAL A 80 13.88 -2.86 -12.36
CA VAL A 80 14.14 -3.78 -11.25
C VAL A 80 15.45 -4.53 -11.48
N TYR A 81 16.31 -4.57 -10.46
CA TYR A 81 17.52 -5.37 -10.43
C TYR A 81 17.35 -6.54 -9.47
N PRO A 82 17.22 -7.79 -9.97
CA PRO A 82 17.16 -8.97 -9.13
C PRO A 82 18.56 -9.39 -8.69
N LEU A 83 18.77 -9.59 -7.38
CA LEU A 83 19.99 -10.13 -6.82
C LEU A 83 19.69 -11.50 -6.21
N LYS A 84 20.25 -12.55 -6.82
CA LYS A 84 19.98 -13.94 -6.46
C LYS A 84 20.22 -14.19 -4.95
N HIS A 85 19.26 -14.82 -4.27
CA HIS A 85 19.27 -15.14 -2.84
C HIS A 85 19.24 -13.92 -1.88
N ILE A 86 19.11 -12.71 -2.40
CA ILE A 86 19.06 -11.48 -1.59
C ILE A 86 17.72 -10.78 -1.74
N GLY A 87 17.15 -10.78 -2.97
CA GLY A 87 15.89 -10.11 -3.25
C GLY A 87 15.94 -9.23 -4.49
N ARG A 88 14.95 -8.39 -4.66
CA ARG A 88 14.80 -7.48 -5.79
C ARG A 88 14.99 -6.04 -5.32
N PHE A 89 15.62 -5.22 -6.16
CA PHE A 89 15.84 -3.81 -5.92
C PHE A 89 15.20 -2.99 -7.04
N ARG A 90 14.39 -2.02 -6.70
CA ARG A 90 13.94 -0.97 -7.63
C ARG A 90 15.08 0.01 -7.81
N VAL A 91 15.43 0.28 -9.04
CA VAL A 91 16.56 1.14 -9.41
C VAL A 91 16.02 2.35 -10.17
N ASN A 92 16.35 3.54 -9.69
CA ASN A 92 16.26 4.76 -10.47
C ASN A 92 17.68 5.17 -10.84
N ALA A 93 18.02 5.12 -12.12
CA ALA A 93 19.27 5.64 -12.69
C ALA A 93 18.99 6.99 -13.35
N TYR A 94 19.81 8.00 -13.08
CA TYR A 94 19.59 9.34 -13.61
C TYR A 94 20.92 10.09 -13.87
N ARG A 95 20.87 11.02 -14.81
CA ARG A 95 22.02 11.90 -15.10
C ARG A 95 21.99 13.13 -14.18
N GLN A 96 23.16 13.48 -13.64
CA GLN A 96 23.40 14.70 -12.86
C GLN A 96 24.85 15.18 -13.03
N LYS A 97 25.07 16.49 -13.23
CA LYS A 97 26.40 17.10 -13.28
C LYS A 97 27.38 16.27 -14.15
N ASP A 98 26.99 15.97 -15.36
CA ASP A 98 27.73 15.17 -16.34
C ASP A 98 28.14 13.76 -15.88
N SER A 99 27.47 13.22 -14.88
CA SER A 99 27.70 11.87 -14.36
C SER A 99 26.37 11.12 -14.20
N VAL A 100 26.45 9.82 -13.99
CA VAL A 100 25.30 8.95 -13.70
C VAL A 100 25.23 8.68 -12.20
N ALA A 101 24.04 8.77 -11.64
CA ALA A 101 23.75 8.33 -10.28
C ALA A 101 22.64 7.28 -10.28
N MET A 102 22.61 6.45 -9.25
CA MET A 102 21.59 5.42 -9.05
C MET A 102 21.12 5.40 -7.61
N VAL A 103 19.82 5.18 -7.42
CA VAL A 103 19.22 4.87 -6.11
C VAL A 103 18.59 3.51 -6.22
N PHE A 104 18.94 2.63 -5.28
CA PHE A 104 18.36 1.30 -5.16
C PHE A 104 17.48 1.27 -3.93
N ARG A 105 16.22 0.85 -4.09
CA ARG A 105 15.29 0.60 -2.99
C ARG A 105 14.93 -0.87 -2.96
N ARG A 106 15.08 -1.50 -1.80
CA ARG A 106 14.72 -2.91 -1.63
C ARG A 106 13.22 -3.10 -1.78
N VAL A 107 12.82 -4.10 -2.54
CA VAL A 107 11.44 -4.61 -2.58
C VAL A 107 11.28 -5.59 -1.42
N GLU A 108 10.25 -5.41 -0.61
CA GLU A 108 10.01 -6.27 0.54
C GLU A 108 9.43 -7.62 0.10
N GLU A 109 9.97 -8.70 0.64
CA GLU A 109 9.49 -10.07 0.42
C GLU A 109 8.80 -10.63 1.66
N ASP A 110 9.14 -10.10 2.84
CA ASP A 110 8.53 -10.49 4.11
C ASP A 110 7.19 -9.76 4.31
N ILE A 111 6.10 -10.43 3.93
CA ILE A 111 4.75 -9.92 4.09
C ILE A 111 4.22 -10.39 5.45
N LEU A 112 3.95 -9.43 6.33
CA LEU A 112 3.39 -9.70 7.67
C LEU A 112 1.89 -10.03 7.59
N ASP A 113 1.40 -10.79 8.55
CA ASP A 113 -0.02 -11.12 8.66
C ASP A 113 -0.85 -9.92 9.13
N ILE A 114 -2.14 -9.94 8.81
CA ILE A 114 -3.12 -8.89 9.16
C ILE A 114 -3.07 -8.59 10.67
N GLU A 115 -3.04 -9.62 11.51
CA GLU A 115 -2.98 -9.48 12.97
C GLU A 115 -1.64 -8.89 13.45
N THR A 116 -0.53 -9.33 12.87
CA THR A 116 0.81 -8.81 13.20
C THR A 116 0.95 -7.33 12.88
N LEU A 117 0.29 -6.88 11.80
CA LEU A 117 0.22 -5.46 11.43
C LEU A 117 -0.72 -4.66 12.34
N GLY A 118 -1.50 -5.29 13.20
CA GLY A 118 -2.52 -4.65 14.03
C GLY A 118 -3.73 -4.16 13.22
N LEU A 119 -3.98 -4.78 12.07
CA LEU A 119 -5.15 -4.51 11.24
C LEU A 119 -6.38 -5.25 11.78
N HIS A 120 -7.58 -4.80 11.40
CA HIS A 120 -8.81 -5.39 11.87
C HIS A 120 -9.05 -6.79 11.25
N PRO A 121 -9.43 -7.83 12.04
CA PRO A 121 -9.63 -9.20 11.54
C PRO A 121 -10.65 -9.33 10.40
N VAL A 122 -11.61 -8.42 10.31
CA VAL A 122 -12.62 -8.42 9.23
C VAL A 122 -11.99 -8.37 7.83
N LEU A 123 -10.75 -7.90 7.70
CA LEU A 123 -10.03 -7.88 6.43
C LEU A 123 -9.78 -9.31 5.90
N ASN A 124 -9.67 -10.30 6.79
CA ASN A 124 -9.59 -11.71 6.43
C ASN A 124 -10.86 -12.17 5.70
N ASP A 125 -12.03 -11.83 6.25
CA ASP A 125 -13.31 -12.20 5.64
C ASP A 125 -13.54 -11.45 4.32
N LEU A 126 -13.21 -10.16 4.30
CA LEU A 126 -13.36 -9.33 3.11
C LEU A 126 -12.53 -9.85 1.93
N VAL A 127 -11.27 -10.24 2.15
CA VAL A 127 -10.43 -10.75 1.07
C VAL A 127 -10.84 -12.15 0.60
N MET A 128 -11.64 -12.88 1.38
CA MET A 128 -12.21 -14.18 1.02
C MET A 128 -13.52 -14.09 0.26
N GLU A 129 -14.06 -12.88 0.05
CA GLU A 129 -15.21 -12.66 -0.81
C GLU A 129 -14.99 -13.24 -2.22
N ARG A 130 -16.04 -13.68 -2.85
CA ARG A 130 -15.95 -14.28 -4.20
C ARG A 130 -15.85 -13.24 -5.29
N ARG A 131 -16.51 -12.09 -5.11
CA ARG A 131 -16.60 -11.00 -6.09
C ARG A 131 -16.90 -9.68 -5.40
N GLY A 132 -16.64 -8.61 -6.10
CA GLY A 132 -16.93 -7.25 -5.67
C GLY A 132 -15.67 -6.40 -5.62
N LEU A 133 -15.80 -5.16 -5.17
CA LEU A 133 -14.73 -4.17 -5.12
C LEU A 133 -14.40 -3.83 -3.68
N ILE A 134 -13.13 -3.96 -3.31
CA ILE A 134 -12.58 -3.51 -2.03
C ILE A 134 -11.57 -2.40 -2.29
N LEU A 135 -11.77 -1.25 -1.65
CA LEU A 135 -10.91 -0.08 -1.80
C LEU A 135 -10.12 0.17 -0.52
N VAL A 136 -8.79 0.22 -0.63
CA VAL A 136 -7.91 0.63 0.47
C VAL A 136 -7.41 2.05 0.18
N THR A 137 -7.70 2.99 1.08
CA THR A 137 -7.46 4.41 0.82
C THR A 137 -6.67 5.08 1.94
N GLY A 138 -6.13 6.24 1.66
CA GLY A 138 -5.31 7.01 2.61
C GLY A 138 -4.20 7.79 1.91
N PRO A 139 -3.52 8.69 2.64
CA PRO A 139 -2.40 9.46 2.11
C PRO A 139 -1.22 8.56 1.71
N THR A 140 -0.26 9.12 1.00
CA THR A 140 1.00 8.43 0.70
C THR A 140 1.71 8.05 2.00
N GLY A 141 2.20 6.81 2.08
CA GLY A 141 2.88 6.31 3.27
C GLY A 141 1.96 5.88 4.41
N SER A 142 0.63 5.78 4.19
CA SER A 142 -0.33 5.26 5.18
C SER A 142 -0.33 3.73 5.30
N GLY A 143 0.44 3.00 4.47
CA GLY A 143 0.56 1.54 4.53
C GLY A 143 -0.45 0.78 3.67
N LYS A 144 -1.08 1.42 2.67
CA LYS A 144 -2.06 0.78 1.76
C LYS A 144 -1.51 -0.49 1.10
N SER A 145 -0.33 -0.38 0.49
CA SER A 145 0.32 -1.52 -0.20
C SER A 145 0.64 -2.66 0.76
N THR A 146 1.07 -2.34 1.99
CA THR A 146 1.33 -3.34 3.04
C THR A 146 0.05 -4.06 3.44
N THR A 147 -1.05 -3.33 3.60
CA THR A 147 -2.38 -3.91 3.91
C THR A 147 -2.86 -4.82 2.78
N LEU A 148 -2.78 -4.36 1.52
CA LEU A 148 -3.15 -5.18 0.36
C LEU A 148 -2.26 -6.42 0.22
N ALA A 149 -0.94 -6.28 0.42
CA ALA A 149 -0.04 -7.42 0.39
C ALA A 149 -0.40 -8.47 1.45
N SER A 150 -0.73 -8.03 2.67
CA SER A 150 -1.17 -8.90 3.76
C SER A 150 -2.51 -9.60 3.42
N MET A 151 -3.46 -8.88 2.83
CA MET A 151 -4.73 -9.46 2.35
C MET A 151 -4.50 -10.51 1.25
N ILE A 152 -3.64 -10.21 0.25
CA ILE A 152 -3.27 -11.17 -0.80
C ILE A 152 -2.57 -12.41 -0.21
N LYS A 153 -1.66 -12.20 0.77
CA LYS A 153 -1.02 -13.31 1.47
C LYS A 153 -2.05 -14.21 2.12
N TYR A 154 -3.00 -13.66 2.88
CA TYR A 154 -4.06 -14.42 3.52
C TYR A 154 -4.90 -15.18 2.48
N ARG A 155 -5.33 -14.51 1.40
CA ARG A 155 -6.13 -15.12 0.32
C ARG A 155 -5.42 -16.32 -0.30
N LYS A 156 -4.16 -16.20 -0.70
CA LYS A 156 -3.40 -17.28 -1.35
C LYS A 156 -3.13 -18.47 -0.44
N GLU A 157 -3.04 -18.27 0.87
CA GLU A 157 -2.82 -19.31 1.85
C GLU A 157 -4.11 -20.09 2.18
N HIS A 158 -5.27 -19.45 2.09
CA HIS A 158 -6.56 -20.00 2.51
C HIS A 158 -7.51 -20.35 1.35
N SER A 159 -7.14 -20.05 0.10
CA SER A 159 -7.96 -20.38 -1.06
C SER A 159 -7.15 -21.00 -2.19
N SER A 160 -7.86 -21.53 -3.18
CA SER A 160 -7.29 -21.92 -4.47
C SER A 160 -7.71 -20.90 -5.53
N GLY A 161 -6.88 -20.73 -6.56
CA GLY A 161 -7.23 -19.87 -7.70
C GLY A 161 -6.04 -19.11 -8.27
N HIS A 162 -6.35 -18.09 -9.05
CA HIS A 162 -5.38 -17.23 -9.72
C HIS A 162 -5.59 -15.77 -9.31
N ILE A 163 -4.56 -15.18 -8.75
CA ILE A 163 -4.51 -13.76 -8.39
C ILE A 163 -3.66 -13.05 -9.44
N VAL A 164 -4.20 -12.03 -10.08
CA VAL A 164 -3.44 -11.17 -11.00
C VAL A 164 -3.26 -9.82 -10.34
N THR A 165 -2.03 -9.29 -10.30
CA THR A 165 -1.78 -7.94 -9.85
C THR A 165 -1.22 -7.08 -10.99
N ILE A 166 -1.64 -5.82 -11.05
CA ILE A 166 -1.14 -4.81 -11.98
C ILE A 166 -0.71 -3.62 -11.14
N GLU A 167 0.59 -3.35 -11.09
CA GLU A 167 1.19 -2.43 -10.14
C GLU A 167 2.17 -1.45 -10.82
N ASP A 168 2.34 -0.26 -10.27
CA ASP A 168 3.27 0.75 -10.77
C ASP A 168 4.01 1.44 -9.60
N PRO A 169 5.09 0.81 -9.17
CA PRO A 169 5.61 -0.54 -9.45
C PRO A 169 5.22 -1.58 -8.39
N VAL A 170 5.67 -2.84 -8.56
CA VAL A 170 5.51 -3.91 -7.55
C VAL A 170 6.27 -3.54 -6.26
N GLU A 171 5.57 -3.45 -5.12
CA GLU A 171 6.15 -3.12 -3.80
C GLU A 171 6.44 -4.37 -2.96
N TYR A 172 5.65 -5.43 -3.10
CA TYR A 172 5.79 -6.71 -2.40
C TYR A 172 5.78 -7.86 -3.40
N VAL A 173 6.67 -8.82 -3.22
CA VAL A 173 6.71 -10.03 -4.07
C VAL A 173 5.92 -11.15 -3.41
N HIS A 174 4.94 -11.68 -4.11
CA HIS A 174 4.17 -12.84 -3.69
C HIS A 174 4.69 -14.10 -4.35
N THR A 175 4.95 -15.12 -3.55
CA THR A 175 5.29 -16.46 -4.03
C THR A 175 4.00 -17.26 -4.29
N ASP A 176 4.02 -18.13 -5.27
CA ASP A 176 2.96 -19.09 -5.51
C ASP A 176 2.81 -20.09 -4.35
N THR A 177 1.62 -20.63 -4.21
CA THR A 177 1.38 -21.80 -3.34
C THR A 177 0.98 -23.00 -4.20
N ASN A 178 0.87 -24.18 -3.59
CA ASN A 178 0.42 -25.39 -4.31
C ASN A 178 -1.01 -25.30 -4.86
N LYS A 179 -1.80 -24.31 -4.43
CA LYS A 179 -3.22 -24.16 -4.80
C LYS A 179 -3.56 -22.81 -5.39
N CYS A 180 -2.71 -21.81 -5.20
CA CYS A 180 -2.96 -20.44 -5.64
C CYS A 180 -1.74 -19.87 -6.37
N LEU A 181 -1.97 -19.43 -7.61
CA LEU A 181 -0.97 -18.76 -8.43
C LEU A 181 -1.11 -17.24 -8.26
N VAL A 182 0.01 -16.52 -8.29
CA VAL A 182 0.03 -15.06 -8.24
C VAL A 182 0.86 -14.53 -9.41
N SER A 183 0.18 -13.93 -10.39
CA SER A 183 0.82 -13.29 -11.55
C SER A 183 0.91 -11.79 -11.30
N GLN A 184 2.11 -11.30 -10.96
CA GLN A 184 2.36 -9.87 -10.75
C GLN A 184 2.90 -9.25 -12.03
N ARG A 185 2.29 -8.13 -12.46
CA ARG A 185 2.65 -7.40 -13.68
C ARG A 185 2.95 -5.95 -13.36
N GLU A 186 4.20 -5.55 -13.58
CA GLU A 186 4.67 -4.19 -13.38
C GLU A 186 4.49 -3.34 -14.63
N VAL A 187 3.88 -2.17 -14.51
CA VAL A 187 3.74 -1.20 -15.60
C VAL A 187 5.12 -0.68 -16.00
N GLY A 188 5.38 -0.62 -17.29
CA GLY A 188 6.68 -0.23 -17.85
C GLY A 188 7.71 -1.36 -17.95
N THR A 189 7.47 -2.48 -17.28
CA THR A 189 8.35 -3.68 -17.31
C THR A 189 7.64 -4.86 -17.96
N ASP A 190 6.50 -5.29 -17.43
CA ASP A 190 5.74 -6.47 -17.85
C ASP A 190 4.53 -6.10 -18.73
N THR A 191 4.13 -4.85 -18.71
CA THR A 191 3.05 -4.29 -19.52
C THR A 191 3.34 -2.82 -19.83
N MET A 192 2.78 -2.31 -20.94
CA MET A 192 3.03 -0.93 -21.36
C MET A 192 2.28 0.09 -20.51
N CYS A 193 1.04 -0.22 -20.11
CA CYS A 193 0.20 0.65 -19.28
C CYS A 193 -0.86 -0.17 -18.54
N PHE A 194 -1.56 0.48 -17.61
CA PHE A 194 -2.66 -0.14 -16.86
C PHE A 194 -3.78 -0.66 -17.75
N ARG A 195 -4.18 0.09 -18.77
CA ARG A 195 -5.24 -0.29 -19.71
C ARG A 195 -4.94 -1.61 -20.41
N ASP A 196 -3.76 -1.72 -21.03
CA ASP A 196 -3.37 -2.93 -21.77
C ASP A 196 -3.32 -4.14 -20.84
N ALA A 197 -2.83 -3.93 -19.61
CA ALA A 197 -2.79 -4.98 -18.61
C ALA A 197 -4.18 -5.44 -18.18
N LEU A 198 -5.11 -4.51 -17.94
CA LEU A 198 -6.50 -4.79 -17.55
C LEU A 198 -7.26 -5.52 -18.67
N GLU A 199 -7.16 -5.05 -19.91
CA GLU A 199 -7.75 -5.74 -21.08
C GLU A 199 -7.20 -7.16 -21.24
N SER A 200 -5.92 -7.37 -20.99
CA SER A 200 -5.27 -8.68 -21.03
C SER A 200 -5.72 -9.58 -19.86
N ALA A 201 -5.92 -9.02 -18.67
CA ALA A 201 -6.30 -9.75 -17.47
C ALA A 201 -7.64 -10.49 -17.63
N LEU A 202 -8.58 -9.97 -18.42
CA LEU A 202 -9.85 -10.65 -18.78
C LEU A 202 -9.63 -12.04 -19.43
N ARG A 203 -8.48 -12.24 -20.09
CA ARG A 203 -8.12 -13.50 -20.75
C ARG A 203 -7.20 -14.38 -19.92
N GLN A 204 -6.83 -13.94 -18.73
CA GLN A 204 -5.95 -14.66 -17.81
C GLN A 204 -6.71 -15.46 -16.75
N ALA A 205 -8.06 -15.43 -16.80
CA ALA A 205 -8.95 -16.10 -15.87
C ALA A 205 -8.59 -15.86 -14.39
N PRO A 206 -8.48 -14.60 -13.91
CA PRO A 206 -8.21 -14.31 -12.51
C PRO A 206 -9.45 -14.58 -11.66
N ASP A 207 -9.28 -15.09 -10.44
CA ASP A 207 -10.31 -15.07 -9.41
C ASP A 207 -10.26 -13.75 -8.62
N VAL A 208 -9.06 -13.20 -8.47
CA VAL A 208 -8.79 -11.93 -7.80
C VAL A 208 -7.91 -11.05 -8.68
N LEU A 209 -8.29 -9.79 -8.80
CA LEU A 209 -7.53 -8.75 -9.49
C LEU A 209 -7.11 -7.67 -8.49
N LEU A 210 -5.81 -7.41 -8.38
CA LEU A 210 -5.30 -6.21 -7.71
C LEU A 210 -4.97 -5.16 -8.77
N VAL A 211 -5.61 -4.01 -8.71
CA VAL A 211 -5.25 -2.80 -9.47
C VAL A 211 -4.54 -1.87 -8.50
N GLY A 212 -3.23 -1.72 -8.65
CA GLY A 212 -2.38 -1.03 -7.66
C GLY A 212 -2.92 0.34 -7.27
N GLU A 213 -3.37 1.14 -8.24
CA GLU A 213 -4.02 2.43 -7.99
C GLU A 213 -4.97 2.80 -9.15
N MET A 214 -6.16 3.31 -8.82
CA MET A 214 -7.07 3.92 -9.79
C MET A 214 -6.75 5.40 -9.94
N ARG A 215 -6.13 5.78 -11.07
CA ARG A 215 -5.67 7.15 -11.35
C ARG A 215 -6.50 7.87 -12.40
N ASP A 216 -7.27 7.15 -13.19
CA ASP A 216 -8.03 7.65 -14.32
C ASP A 216 -9.39 6.93 -14.48
N LEU A 217 -10.25 7.49 -15.33
CA LEU A 217 -11.56 6.94 -15.63
C LEU A 217 -11.48 5.48 -16.11
N SER A 218 -10.54 5.16 -17.00
CA SER A 218 -10.41 3.82 -17.58
C SER A 218 -10.09 2.75 -16.52
N SER A 219 -9.24 3.06 -15.54
CA SER A 219 -8.92 2.14 -14.44
C SER A 219 -10.09 1.93 -13.49
N VAL A 220 -10.89 2.99 -13.24
CA VAL A 220 -12.10 2.88 -12.41
C VAL A 220 -13.19 2.07 -13.11
N GLU A 221 -13.49 2.37 -14.38
CA GLU A 221 -14.47 1.62 -15.18
C GLU A 221 -14.10 0.12 -15.26
N SER A 222 -12.82 -0.16 -15.50
CA SER A 222 -12.34 -1.54 -15.55
C SER A 222 -12.51 -2.26 -14.21
N ALA A 223 -12.16 -1.61 -13.10
CA ALA A 223 -12.30 -2.19 -11.76
C ALA A 223 -13.77 -2.51 -11.42
N VAL A 224 -14.70 -1.60 -11.74
CA VAL A 224 -16.14 -1.82 -11.56
C VAL A 224 -16.63 -2.95 -12.46
N TYR A 225 -16.22 -2.97 -13.74
CA TYR A 225 -16.60 -4.01 -14.69
C TYR A 225 -16.12 -5.41 -14.25
N PHE A 226 -14.89 -5.56 -13.78
CA PHE A 226 -14.40 -6.83 -13.23
C PHE A 226 -15.22 -7.27 -12.01
N ALA A 227 -15.57 -6.36 -11.11
CA ALA A 227 -16.37 -6.65 -9.93
C ALA A 227 -17.78 -7.11 -10.33
N GLU A 228 -18.40 -6.51 -11.36
CA GLU A 228 -19.71 -6.89 -11.91
C GLU A 228 -19.67 -8.28 -12.57
N THR A 229 -18.59 -8.60 -13.28
CA THR A 229 -18.42 -9.86 -14.00
C THR A 229 -18.01 -11.04 -13.12
N GLY A 230 -17.96 -10.86 -11.81
CA GLY A 230 -17.81 -11.95 -10.84
C GLY A 230 -16.44 -12.12 -10.22
N HIS A 231 -15.53 -11.16 -10.40
CA HIS A 231 -14.18 -11.18 -9.84
C HIS A 231 -14.11 -10.37 -8.54
N LEU A 232 -13.23 -10.75 -7.63
CA LEU A 232 -12.86 -9.90 -6.52
C LEU A 232 -11.80 -8.91 -6.99
N VAL A 233 -12.08 -7.62 -6.84
CA VAL A 233 -11.16 -6.55 -7.21
C VAL A 233 -10.68 -5.83 -5.95
N LEU A 234 -9.37 -5.72 -5.81
CA LEU A 234 -8.72 -4.92 -4.78
C LEU A 234 -8.06 -3.72 -5.45
N SER A 235 -8.21 -2.52 -4.90
CA SER A 235 -7.51 -1.35 -5.44
C SER A 235 -7.24 -0.29 -4.40
N THR A 236 -6.43 0.72 -4.76
CA THR A 236 -6.17 1.88 -3.91
C THR A 236 -6.64 3.18 -4.55
N LEU A 237 -6.93 4.14 -3.68
CA LEU A 237 -7.20 5.53 -4.02
C LEU A 237 -6.56 6.46 -3.00
N HIS A 238 -6.26 7.69 -3.42
CA HIS A 238 -5.87 8.75 -2.51
C HIS A 238 -7.11 9.52 -2.03
N ALA A 239 -7.66 9.10 -0.89
CA ALA A 239 -8.74 9.75 -0.17
C ALA A 239 -8.53 9.57 1.33
N ASN A 240 -9.11 10.46 2.16
CA ASN A 240 -8.84 10.47 3.60
C ASN A 240 -9.83 9.66 4.43
N ASN A 241 -11.01 9.32 3.88
CA ASN A 241 -12.06 8.53 4.53
C ASN A 241 -12.97 7.85 3.47
N ALA A 242 -13.89 7.02 3.90
CA ALA A 242 -14.77 6.25 3.04
C ALA A 242 -15.68 7.12 2.16
N VAL A 243 -16.27 8.19 2.71
CA VAL A 243 -17.12 9.11 1.97
C VAL A 243 -16.34 9.80 0.86
N GLN A 244 -15.18 10.37 1.20
CA GLN A 244 -14.30 11.00 0.21
C GLN A 244 -13.80 10.01 -0.85
N THR A 245 -13.70 8.73 -0.51
CA THR A 245 -13.35 7.69 -1.49
C THR A 245 -14.45 7.54 -2.55
N ILE A 246 -15.71 7.49 -2.14
CA ILE A 246 -16.84 7.45 -3.07
C ILE A 246 -16.90 8.74 -3.91
N GLU A 247 -16.79 9.89 -3.27
CA GLU A 247 -16.73 11.19 -3.98
C GLU A 247 -15.57 11.24 -4.99
N ARG A 248 -14.40 10.70 -4.62
CA ARG A 248 -13.24 10.63 -5.52
C ARG A 248 -13.48 9.73 -6.72
N VAL A 249 -14.16 8.61 -6.54
CA VAL A 249 -14.59 7.76 -7.66
C VAL A 249 -15.53 8.53 -8.59
N LEU A 250 -16.52 9.25 -8.06
CA LEU A 250 -17.44 10.03 -8.86
C LEU A 250 -16.75 11.15 -9.67
N GLN A 251 -15.67 11.76 -9.13
CA GLN A 251 -14.92 12.80 -9.83
C GLN A 251 -14.26 12.34 -11.13
N PHE A 252 -14.11 11.05 -11.38
CA PHE A 252 -13.63 10.53 -12.66
C PHE A 252 -14.71 10.52 -13.75
N PHE A 253 -15.99 10.67 -13.38
CA PHE A 253 -17.13 10.61 -14.28
C PHE A 253 -17.79 11.97 -14.48
N PRO A 254 -18.42 12.22 -15.63
CA PRO A 254 -19.29 13.40 -15.82
C PRO A 254 -20.48 13.38 -14.85
N ASP A 255 -20.99 14.54 -14.47
CA ASP A 255 -22.05 14.70 -13.45
C ASP A 255 -23.30 13.86 -13.75
N GLU A 256 -23.70 13.77 -15.04
CA GLU A 256 -24.84 12.98 -15.47
C GLU A 256 -24.67 11.46 -15.25
N MET A 257 -23.42 10.99 -15.06
CA MET A 257 -23.10 9.59 -14.77
C MET A 257 -23.03 9.31 -13.27
N HIS A 258 -23.08 10.31 -12.38
CA HIS A 258 -22.90 10.09 -10.95
C HIS A 258 -23.95 9.14 -10.35
N ASN A 259 -25.22 9.29 -10.68
CA ASN A 259 -26.28 8.40 -10.17
C ASN A 259 -26.14 6.96 -10.71
N PRO A 260 -25.94 6.70 -12.03
CA PRO A 260 -25.61 5.38 -12.53
C PRO A 260 -24.39 4.74 -11.83
N VAL A 261 -23.31 5.50 -11.64
CA VAL A 261 -22.08 5.00 -10.97
C VAL A 261 -22.36 4.68 -9.50
N LEU A 262 -23.10 5.52 -8.77
CA LEU A 262 -23.49 5.24 -7.39
C LEU A 262 -24.33 3.98 -7.29
N TYR A 263 -25.24 3.74 -8.24
CA TYR A 263 -26.00 2.51 -8.30
C TYR A 263 -25.07 1.30 -8.50
N GLN A 264 -24.11 1.36 -9.44
CA GLN A 264 -23.13 0.29 -9.65
C GLN A 264 -22.26 0.07 -8.40
N LEU A 265 -21.78 1.13 -7.76
CA LEU A 265 -21.01 1.02 -6.51
C LEU A 265 -21.84 0.41 -5.39
N SER A 266 -23.12 0.75 -5.27
CA SER A 266 -24.01 0.15 -4.27
C SER A 266 -24.13 -1.37 -4.40
N MET A 267 -24.00 -1.91 -5.61
CA MET A 267 -24.10 -3.34 -5.89
C MET A 267 -22.74 -4.06 -5.78
N ASN A 268 -21.66 -3.39 -6.11
CA ASN A 268 -20.36 -4.04 -6.33
C ASN A 268 -19.32 -3.76 -5.25
N VAL A 269 -19.34 -2.59 -4.59
CA VAL A 269 -18.44 -2.33 -3.46
C VAL A 269 -18.76 -3.31 -2.33
N LYS A 270 -17.73 -3.91 -1.76
CA LYS A 270 -17.81 -4.74 -0.54
C LYS A 270 -17.38 -3.95 0.68
N ALA A 271 -16.27 -3.23 0.56
CA ALA A 271 -15.77 -2.40 1.63
C ALA A 271 -14.91 -1.24 1.11
N VAL A 272 -14.85 -0.19 1.89
CA VAL A 272 -13.84 0.86 1.80
C VAL A 272 -13.08 0.90 3.12
N ILE A 273 -11.75 0.76 3.04
CA ILE A 273 -10.85 0.72 4.19
C ILE A 273 -9.95 1.96 4.09
N ALA A 274 -10.24 2.99 4.87
CA ALA A 274 -9.37 4.15 4.94
C ALA A 274 -8.36 4.00 6.08
N GLN A 275 -7.10 4.38 5.83
CA GLN A 275 -5.98 4.06 6.72
C GLN A 275 -5.09 5.27 6.99
N ARG A 276 -4.73 5.46 8.26
CA ARG A 276 -3.72 6.39 8.76
C ARG A 276 -2.70 5.62 9.61
N LEU A 277 -1.43 6.05 9.59
CA LEU A 277 -0.40 5.52 10.49
C LEU A 277 -0.12 6.53 11.60
N ILE A 278 -0.39 6.13 12.82
CA ILE A 278 -0.26 6.96 14.02
C ILE A 278 1.05 6.61 14.76
N PRO A 279 1.82 7.59 15.28
CA PRO A 279 2.96 7.31 16.13
C PRO A 279 2.58 6.44 17.33
N ALA A 280 3.32 5.36 17.57
CA ALA A 280 3.08 4.45 18.69
C ALA A 280 3.86 4.88 19.92
N ILE A 281 3.28 4.70 21.11
CA ILE A 281 4.00 4.82 22.39
C ILE A 281 5.08 3.72 22.40
N GLY A 282 6.34 4.12 22.62
CA GLY A 282 7.48 3.20 22.55
C GLY A 282 8.18 3.12 21.19
N GLY A 283 7.70 3.87 20.21
CA GLY A 283 8.31 3.98 18.88
C GLY A 283 7.57 3.18 17.80
N GLY A 284 7.89 3.48 16.55
CA GLY A 284 7.20 2.92 15.39
C GLY A 284 5.84 3.58 15.12
N ARG A 285 4.96 2.88 14.42
CA ARG A 285 3.63 3.37 14.02
C ARG A 285 2.60 2.24 14.13
N VAL A 286 1.35 2.60 14.42
CA VAL A 286 0.21 1.70 14.43
C VAL A 286 -0.84 2.17 13.42
N PRO A 287 -1.54 1.26 12.71
CA PRO A 287 -2.61 1.65 11.81
C PRO A 287 -3.86 2.07 12.60
N ALA A 288 -4.43 3.20 12.22
CA ALA A 288 -5.81 3.55 12.52
C ALA A 288 -6.64 3.35 11.26
N LEU A 289 -7.80 2.69 11.38
CA LEU A 289 -8.66 2.30 10.27
C LEU A 289 -10.06 2.86 10.45
N GLU A 290 -10.59 3.40 9.37
CA GLU A 290 -12.02 3.52 9.15
C GLU A 290 -12.42 2.41 8.17
N ILE A 291 -13.45 1.64 8.50
CA ILE A 291 -13.92 0.51 7.71
C ILE A 291 -15.40 0.68 7.43
N MET A 292 -15.74 0.94 6.18
CA MET A 292 -17.11 0.93 5.68
C MET A 292 -17.39 -0.42 5.03
N ILE A 293 -18.35 -1.16 5.54
CA ILE A 293 -18.85 -2.39 4.93
C ILE A 293 -20.17 -2.07 4.23
N ASN A 294 -20.30 -2.51 2.98
CA ASN A 294 -21.45 -2.20 2.14
C ASN A 294 -22.68 -3.09 2.51
N ASN A 295 -23.20 -2.89 3.71
CA ASN A 295 -24.44 -3.51 4.18
C ASN A 295 -25.69 -2.85 3.52
N ALA A 296 -26.88 -3.37 3.81
CA ALA A 296 -28.13 -2.88 3.21
C ALA A 296 -28.35 -1.37 3.41
N ARG A 297 -27.94 -0.81 4.55
CA ARG A 297 -28.08 0.61 4.85
C ARG A 297 -27.12 1.47 4.05
N ILE A 298 -25.86 1.04 3.93
CA ILE A 298 -24.87 1.73 3.10
C ILE A 298 -25.27 1.66 1.61
N GLN A 299 -25.79 0.51 1.15
CA GLN A 299 -26.34 0.39 -0.22
C GLN A 299 -27.44 1.40 -0.50
N GLU A 300 -28.38 1.57 0.43
CA GLU A 300 -29.43 2.56 0.33
C GLU A 300 -28.86 3.98 0.26
N CYS A 301 -27.95 4.34 1.16
CA CYS A 301 -27.26 5.65 1.16
C CYS A 301 -26.57 5.93 -0.19
N LEU A 302 -25.90 4.95 -0.77
CA LEU A 302 -25.25 5.09 -2.08
C LEU A 302 -26.27 5.32 -3.19
N ARG A 303 -27.36 4.54 -3.24
CA ARG A 303 -28.41 4.68 -4.26
C ARG A 303 -29.12 6.02 -4.21
N GLU A 304 -29.31 6.55 -3.00
CA GLU A 304 -30.01 7.83 -2.77
C GLU A 304 -29.04 9.04 -2.83
N ASN A 305 -27.76 8.82 -3.10
CA ASN A 305 -26.70 9.85 -3.04
C ASN A 305 -26.65 10.55 -1.66
N ALA A 306 -26.96 9.83 -0.60
CA ALA A 306 -27.01 10.34 0.77
C ALA A 306 -25.67 10.10 1.50
N LEU A 307 -24.55 10.54 0.87
CA LEU A 307 -23.18 10.24 1.33
C LEU A 307 -22.90 10.76 2.75
N THR A 308 -23.49 11.91 3.13
CA THR A 308 -23.36 12.45 4.50
C THR A 308 -23.96 11.54 5.56
N THR A 309 -24.95 10.70 5.20
CA THR A 309 -25.55 9.73 6.12
C THR A 309 -24.59 8.58 6.41
N ILE A 310 -23.75 8.19 5.45
CA ILE A 310 -22.75 7.13 5.63
C ILE A 310 -21.84 7.45 6.83
N LYS A 311 -21.42 8.71 7.00
CA LYS A 311 -20.57 9.11 8.13
C LYS A 311 -21.26 8.86 9.48
N ARG A 312 -22.56 9.11 9.58
CA ARG A 312 -23.32 8.86 10.83
C ARG A 312 -23.46 7.36 11.09
N GLU A 313 -23.65 6.56 10.04
CA GLU A 313 -23.71 5.11 10.18
C GLU A 313 -22.36 4.57 10.71
N LEU A 314 -21.22 5.04 10.19
CA LEU A 314 -19.89 4.62 10.65
C LEU A 314 -19.61 4.93 12.13
N ASP A 315 -20.23 6.00 12.67
CA ASP A 315 -20.07 6.39 14.08
C ASP A 315 -20.91 5.54 15.06
N SER A 316 -21.80 4.68 14.54
CA SER A 316 -22.60 3.74 15.32
C SER A 316 -21.81 2.47 15.64
N PHE A 317 -22.26 1.71 16.65
CA PHE A 317 -21.65 0.41 16.93
C PHE A 317 -22.08 -0.63 15.91
N HIS A 318 -21.12 -1.32 15.30
CA HIS A 318 -21.36 -2.36 14.31
C HIS A 318 -20.64 -3.66 14.69
N PRO A 319 -21.36 -4.76 14.92
CA PRO A 319 -20.76 -6.05 15.25
C PRO A 319 -20.05 -6.72 14.07
N ASP A 320 -20.30 -6.26 12.84
CA ASP A 320 -19.71 -6.77 11.59
C ASP A 320 -18.29 -6.23 11.30
N GLY A 321 -17.75 -5.39 12.19
CA GLY A 321 -16.41 -4.82 12.04
C GLY A 321 -16.36 -3.48 11.30
N MET A 322 -17.52 -2.90 10.95
CA MET A 322 -17.58 -1.52 10.45
C MET A 322 -17.25 -0.56 11.59
N GLN A 323 -16.42 0.46 11.31
CA GLN A 323 -15.99 1.42 12.33
C GLN A 323 -15.53 2.75 11.72
N SER A 324 -15.67 3.86 12.48
CA SER A 324 -15.09 5.16 12.14
C SER A 324 -13.64 5.28 12.63
N PHE A 325 -12.90 6.27 12.08
CA PHE A 325 -11.57 6.61 12.60
C PHE A 325 -11.59 6.97 14.08
N ASP A 326 -12.54 7.80 14.50
CA ASP A 326 -12.60 8.28 15.89
C ASP A 326 -12.86 7.13 16.87
N TYR A 327 -13.69 6.16 16.48
CA TYR A 327 -13.87 4.95 17.28
C TYR A 327 -12.57 4.15 17.42
N HIS A 328 -11.86 3.89 16.31
CA HIS A 328 -10.62 3.12 16.38
C HIS A 328 -9.50 3.86 17.13
N LEU A 329 -9.39 5.19 16.94
CA LEU A 329 -8.44 6.01 17.71
C LEU A 329 -8.71 5.94 19.22
N LEU A 330 -9.99 5.94 19.63
CA LEU A 330 -10.36 5.73 21.02
C LEU A 330 -9.92 4.36 21.54
N GLN A 331 -10.10 3.28 20.73
CA GLN A 331 -9.66 1.94 21.12
C GLN A 331 -8.14 1.86 21.25
N LEU A 332 -7.38 2.45 20.30
CA LEU A 332 -5.92 2.50 20.36
C LEU A 332 -5.42 3.28 21.58
N PHE A 333 -6.10 4.38 21.94
CA PHE A 333 -5.81 5.13 23.16
C PHE A 333 -6.11 4.32 24.43
N LYS A 334 -7.28 3.69 24.53
CA LYS A 334 -7.65 2.81 25.65
C LYS A 334 -6.66 1.66 25.82
N ALA A 335 -6.15 1.13 24.74
CA ALA A 335 -5.13 0.06 24.72
C ALA A 335 -3.71 0.58 25.05
N GLY A 336 -3.51 1.87 25.29
CA GLY A 336 -2.19 2.46 25.57
C GLY A 336 -1.21 2.41 24.40
N LYS A 337 -1.71 2.28 23.17
CA LYS A 337 -0.88 2.20 21.95
C LYS A 337 -0.48 3.57 21.41
N ILE A 338 -1.31 4.59 21.60
CA ILE A 338 -1.09 5.96 21.12
C ILE A 338 -1.35 6.99 22.24
N THR A 339 -0.76 8.18 22.10
CA THR A 339 -1.01 9.28 23.04
C THR A 339 -2.37 9.94 22.80
N ALA A 340 -2.88 10.66 23.80
CA ALA A 340 -4.10 11.48 23.66
C ALA A 340 -3.93 12.54 22.56
N ASP A 341 -2.78 13.19 22.53
CA ASP A 341 -2.47 14.23 21.54
C ASP A 341 -2.46 13.67 20.11
N ASP A 342 -1.83 12.48 19.90
CA ASP A 342 -1.82 11.83 18.59
C ASP A 342 -3.22 11.39 18.17
N ALA A 343 -4.04 10.86 19.08
CA ALA A 343 -5.43 10.53 18.79
C ALA A 343 -6.21 11.78 18.33
N LEU A 344 -6.12 12.89 19.07
CA LEU A 344 -6.86 14.12 18.74
C LEU A 344 -6.37 14.77 17.44
N ARG A 345 -5.07 14.74 17.15
CA ARG A 345 -4.50 15.29 15.89
C ARG A 345 -4.96 14.52 14.66
N ASN A 346 -5.28 13.25 14.80
CA ASN A 346 -5.66 12.36 13.70
C ASN A 346 -7.17 12.08 13.65
N SER A 347 -7.96 12.64 14.56
CA SER A 347 -9.41 12.46 14.59
C SER A 347 -10.12 13.31 13.54
N ASP A 348 -11.29 12.85 13.14
CA ASP A 348 -12.21 13.59 12.27
C ASP A 348 -13.04 14.61 13.08
N ASN A 349 -13.34 14.30 14.36
CA ASN A 349 -14.03 15.19 15.31
C ASN A 349 -13.32 15.21 16.65
N ALA A 350 -12.30 16.07 16.78
CA ALA A 350 -11.46 16.17 17.97
C ALA A 350 -12.26 16.53 19.25
N ASN A 351 -13.33 17.32 19.14
CA ASN A 351 -14.12 17.70 20.31
C ASN A 351 -14.93 16.52 20.87
N ASP A 352 -15.57 15.75 20.01
CA ASP A 352 -16.32 14.57 20.41
C ASP A 352 -15.38 13.47 20.92
N LEU A 353 -14.27 13.20 20.22
CA LEU A 353 -13.28 12.25 20.67
C LEU A 353 -12.70 12.62 22.04
N LYS A 354 -12.41 13.90 22.29
CA LYS A 354 -11.92 14.38 23.59
C LYS A 354 -12.89 14.10 24.72
N LEU A 355 -14.21 14.27 24.50
CA LEU A 355 -15.24 13.93 25.48
C LEU A 355 -15.25 12.42 25.75
N LYS A 356 -15.28 11.60 24.70
CA LYS A 356 -15.26 10.13 24.80
C LYS A 356 -14.01 9.63 25.54
N MET A 357 -12.83 10.24 25.29
CA MET A 357 -11.59 9.90 25.98
C MET A 357 -11.63 10.25 27.47
N ARG A 358 -12.20 11.40 27.85
CA ARG A 358 -12.37 11.77 29.28
C ARG A 358 -13.23 10.76 30.01
N HIS A 359 -14.38 10.38 29.44
CA HIS A 359 -15.23 9.34 30.01
C HIS A 359 -14.49 8.02 30.17
N ALA A 360 -13.74 7.61 29.13
CA ALA A 360 -12.95 6.37 29.15
C ALA A 360 -11.90 6.37 30.28
N VAL A 361 -11.19 7.48 30.49
CA VAL A 361 -10.20 7.60 31.56
C VAL A 361 -10.89 7.55 32.94
N GLN A 362 -12.06 8.16 33.07
CA GLN A 362 -12.83 8.11 34.33
C GLN A 362 -13.28 6.68 34.66
N GLU A 363 -13.85 5.95 33.69
CA GLU A 363 -14.21 4.54 33.81
C GLU A 363 -13.03 3.65 34.21
N MET A 364 -11.85 3.87 33.58
CA MET A 364 -10.63 3.12 33.88
C MET A 364 -10.13 3.38 35.34
N ASN A 365 -10.23 4.62 35.81
CA ASN A 365 -9.85 4.98 37.18
C ASN A 365 -10.83 4.35 38.20
N GLU A 366 -12.13 4.44 37.98
CA GLU A 366 -13.16 3.84 38.85
C GLU A 366 -12.98 2.31 38.93
N ALA A 367 -12.72 1.64 37.79
CA ALA A 367 -12.45 0.21 37.76
C ALA A 367 -11.16 -0.16 38.54
N SER A 368 -10.13 0.68 38.50
CA SER A 368 -8.88 0.46 39.25
C SER A 368 -9.06 0.66 40.77
N ASP A 369 -9.93 1.57 41.17
CA ASP A 369 -10.22 1.85 42.60
C ASP A 369 -11.11 0.76 43.21
N ILE A 370 -12.00 0.15 42.45
CA ILE A 370 -12.80 -1.02 42.87
C ILE A 370 -11.86 -2.20 43.14
N ILE A 371 -10.92 -2.50 42.27
CA ILE A 371 -9.97 -3.61 42.42
C ILE A 371 -9.04 -3.40 43.62
N LYS A 372 -8.71 -2.15 43.99
CA LYS A 372 -7.87 -1.84 45.17
C LYS A 372 -8.64 -1.93 46.49
N ASN A 373 -9.96 -1.79 46.49
CA ASN A 373 -10.78 -1.83 47.68
C ASN A 373 -11.28 -3.24 48.03
N ASP A 374 -11.12 -4.22 47.13
CA ASP A 374 -11.49 -5.63 47.34
C ASP A 374 -10.33 -6.51 47.87
N TRP A 375 -9.17 -5.92 48.21
CA TRP A 375 -8.00 -6.53 48.86
C TRP A 375 -7.68 -5.78 50.15
#